data_fb73328cc09731ebf12e30f96b6ae974
#
_entry.id   fb73328cc09731ebf12e30f96b6ae974
#
_cell.length_a   1.000
_cell.length_b   1.000
_cell.length_c   1.000
_cell.angle_alpha   90.00
_cell.angle_beta   90.00
_cell.angle_gamma   90.00
#
_symmetry.space_group_name_H-M   'P 1'
#
loop_
_entity.id
_entity.type
_entity.pdbx_description
1 polymer ?
#
loop_
_entity_poly.entity_id
_entity_poly.type
_entity_poly.pdbx_seq_one_letter_code
_entity_poly.pdbx_strand_id
1 'polypeptide(L)'
;MAGQRQPTDLVVMNGRKHLTKAEIEARKNAEVTAPCDKVRPPSYLTPEQKKQFRKIAKELLEIKLISNLDCDALARLLIAQTQYIEITEQIRATPLMEDVPV
;
A
#
# COMPACT_ATOMS: atom_id res chain seq x y z
N MET A 1 26.12 20.32 14.67
CA MET A 1 26.25 19.09 13.91
C MET A 1 25.04 18.87 13.03
N ALA A 2 25.28 18.58 11.82
CA ALA A 2 24.21 18.26 10.90
C ALA A 2 23.61 16.91 11.28
N GLY A 3 22.92 16.89 12.31
CA GLY A 3 22.42 15.66 12.82
C GLY A 3 21.32 15.06 12.00
N GLN A 4 20.82 14.03 12.53
CA GLN A 4 19.68 13.36 11.99
C GLN A 4 18.45 14.24 12.08
N ARG A 5 17.61 14.19 11.08
CA ARG A 5 16.32 14.86 11.15
C ARG A 5 15.48 14.16 12.21
N GLN A 6 14.94 14.93 13.10
CA GLN A 6 13.98 14.43 14.05
C GLN A 6 12.57 14.63 13.51
N PRO A 7 11.66 13.67 13.73
CA PRO A 7 10.25 13.90 13.42
C PRO A 7 9.70 15.11 14.16
N THR A 8 8.78 15.81 13.53
CA THR A 8 8.19 17.00 14.09
C THR A 8 7.59 16.76 15.48
N ASP A 9 6.89 15.65 15.63
CA ASP A 9 6.26 15.33 16.91
C ASP A 9 7.30 15.11 18.02
N LEU A 10 8.42 14.50 17.69
CA LEU A 10 9.51 14.32 18.65
C LEU A 10 10.11 15.65 19.08
N VAL A 11 10.32 16.57 18.15
CA VAL A 11 10.84 17.90 18.45
C VAL A 11 9.88 18.65 19.37
N VAL A 12 8.59 18.58 19.11
CA VAL A 12 7.57 19.21 19.95
C VAL A 12 7.55 18.58 21.35
N MET A 13 7.62 17.27 21.44
CA MET A 13 7.63 16.55 22.71
C MET A 13 8.85 16.87 23.58
N ASN A 14 9.99 17.05 22.94
CA ASN A 14 11.22 17.36 23.67
C ASN A 14 11.25 18.77 24.26
N GLY A 15 10.38 19.66 23.77
CA GLY A 15 10.31 21.04 24.27
C GLY A 15 11.57 21.84 24.08
N ARG A 16 12.48 21.40 23.19
CA ARG A 16 13.77 22.05 22.97
C ARG A 16 13.70 23.24 22.04
N LYS A 17 12.66 23.29 21.24
CA LYS A 17 12.45 24.41 20.29
C LYS A 17 11.03 24.91 20.44
N HIS A 18 10.90 26.22 20.46
CA HIS A 18 9.59 26.85 20.44
C HIS A 18 9.16 27.02 18.99
N LEU A 19 8.25 26.18 18.56
CA LEU A 19 7.68 26.25 17.22
C LEU A 19 6.31 26.90 17.29
N THR A 20 6.06 27.80 16.34
CA THR A 20 4.71 28.33 16.16
C THR A 20 3.81 27.26 15.56
N LYS A 21 2.49 27.46 15.67
CA LYS A 21 1.54 26.54 15.02
C LYS A 21 1.78 26.45 13.54
N ALA A 22 2.08 27.59 12.89
CA ALA A 22 2.37 27.60 11.45
C ALA A 22 3.62 26.79 11.11
N GLU A 23 4.67 26.90 11.91
CA GLU A 23 5.89 26.14 11.70
C GLU A 23 5.67 24.63 11.90
N ILE A 24 4.89 24.25 12.90
CA ILE A 24 4.53 22.84 13.15
C ILE A 24 3.76 22.29 11.97
N GLU A 25 2.77 23.03 11.48
CA GLU A 25 1.99 22.62 10.32
C GLU A 25 2.85 22.50 9.06
N ALA A 26 3.72 23.47 8.83
CA ALA A 26 4.63 23.44 7.70
C ALA A 26 5.56 22.21 7.74
N ARG A 27 6.06 21.88 8.91
CA ARG A 27 6.89 20.68 9.07
C ARG A 27 6.11 19.39 8.87
N LYS A 28 4.91 19.30 9.40
CA LYS A 28 4.05 18.13 9.20
C LYS A 28 3.69 17.96 7.73
N ASN A 29 3.41 19.05 7.04
CA ASN A 29 3.13 18.99 5.61
C ASN A 29 4.37 18.57 4.80
N ALA A 30 5.54 19.01 5.22
CA ALA A 30 6.79 18.63 4.57
C ALA A 30 7.16 17.17 4.81
N GLU A 31 6.65 16.56 5.85
CA GLU A 31 6.85 15.14 6.13
C GLU A 31 5.98 14.23 5.28
N VAL A 32 4.94 14.77 4.65
CA VAL A 32 4.12 14.02 3.71
C VAL A 32 4.91 13.86 2.42
N THR A 33 5.35 12.64 2.13
CA THR A 33 6.33 12.41 1.09
C THR A 33 5.74 12.00 -0.25
N ALA A 34 4.54 11.44 -0.29
CA ALA A 34 3.99 10.90 -1.54
C ALA A 34 2.52 11.30 -1.71
N PRO A 35 2.16 11.80 -2.89
CA PRO A 35 0.76 12.12 -3.18
C PRO A 35 -0.10 10.86 -3.27
N CYS A 36 -1.36 10.99 -2.92
CA CYS A 36 -2.32 9.89 -2.96
C CYS A 36 -3.62 10.26 -3.69
N ASP A 37 -3.56 11.28 -4.54
CA ASP A 37 -4.74 11.76 -5.28
C ASP A 37 -5.04 10.98 -6.55
N LYS A 38 -4.11 10.15 -7.02
CA LYS A 38 -4.24 9.37 -8.26
C LYS A 38 -4.16 7.87 -8.01
N VAL A 39 -4.68 7.42 -6.91
CA VAL A 39 -4.74 5.98 -6.61
C VAL A 39 -5.89 5.37 -7.39
N ARG A 40 -5.58 4.64 -8.45
CA ARG A 40 -6.55 4.01 -9.35
C ARG A 40 -6.07 2.64 -9.77
N PRO A 41 -7.01 1.73 -10.07
CA PRO A 41 -6.61 0.43 -10.61
C PRO A 41 -6.03 0.58 -12.01
N PRO A 42 -4.89 -0.08 -12.28
CA PRO A 42 -4.35 -0.13 -13.64
C PRO A 42 -5.31 -0.77 -14.63
N SER A 43 -5.19 -0.36 -15.90
CA SER A 43 -6.09 -0.84 -16.95
C SER A 43 -5.95 -2.32 -17.25
N TYR A 44 -4.82 -2.94 -16.94
CA TYR A 44 -4.58 -4.36 -17.21
C TYR A 44 -5.26 -5.32 -16.24
N LEU A 45 -5.90 -4.81 -15.19
CA LEU A 45 -6.64 -5.64 -14.25
C LEU A 45 -8.00 -6.05 -14.84
N THR A 46 -8.46 -7.23 -14.47
CA THR A 46 -9.83 -7.66 -14.79
C THR A 46 -10.84 -6.82 -14.01
N PRO A 47 -12.12 -6.77 -14.44
CA PRO A 47 -13.13 -6.01 -13.70
C PRO A 47 -13.24 -6.40 -12.23
N GLU A 48 -13.13 -7.69 -11.91
CA GLU A 48 -13.15 -8.14 -10.53
C GLU A 48 -11.94 -7.67 -9.74
N GLN A 49 -10.76 -7.75 -10.36
CA GLN A 49 -9.53 -7.26 -9.74
C GLN A 49 -9.58 -5.76 -9.53
N LYS A 50 -10.15 -5.01 -10.47
CA LYS A 50 -10.35 -3.57 -10.30
C LYS A 50 -11.26 -3.26 -9.12
N LYS A 51 -12.30 -4.04 -8.94
CA LYS A 51 -13.22 -3.90 -7.81
C LYS A 51 -12.51 -4.16 -6.49
N GLN A 52 -11.74 -5.24 -6.42
CA GLN A 52 -10.93 -5.56 -5.25
C GLN A 52 -9.89 -4.48 -4.97
N PHE A 53 -9.25 -3.98 -6.03
CA PHE A 53 -8.28 -2.89 -5.91
C PHE A 53 -8.92 -1.67 -5.25
N ARG A 54 -10.08 -1.24 -5.74
CA ARG A 54 -10.76 -0.06 -5.18
C ARG A 54 -11.12 -0.25 -3.73
N LYS A 55 -11.56 -1.44 -3.36
CA LYS A 55 -11.93 -1.75 -1.99
C LYS A 55 -10.73 -1.67 -1.05
N ILE A 56 -9.64 -2.30 -1.41
CA ILE A 56 -8.42 -2.31 -0.59
C ILE A 56 -7.78 -0.92 -0.57
N ALA A 57 -7.71 -0.26 -1.73
CA ALA A 57 -7.14 1.08 -1.82
C ALA A 57 -7.90 2.08 -0.95
N LYS A 58 -9.22 1.98 -0.90
CA LYS A 58 -10.02 2.84 -0.04
C LYS A 58 -9.65 2.69 1.42
N GLU A 59 -9.50 1.47 1.89
CA GLU A 59 -9.10 1.20 3.26
C GLU A 59 -7.68 1.73 3.56
N LEU A 60 -6.76 1.51 2.62
CA LEU A 60 -5.39 1.99 2.77
C LEU A 60 -5.29 3.52 2.72
N LEU A 61 -6.14 4.17 1.93
CA LEU A 61 -6.21 5.63 1.90
C LEU A 61 -6.70 6.20 3.22
N GLU A 62 -7.67 5.55 3.85
CA GLU A 62 -8.20 5.99 5.14
C GLU A 62 -7.13 6.03 6.22
N ILE A 63 -6.18 5.11 6.18
CA ILE A 63 -5.07 5.06 7.13
C ILE A 63 -3.77 5.63 6.55
N LYS A 64 -3.84 6.26 5.38
CA LYS A 64 -2.71 6.92 4.71
C LYS A 64 -1.51 6.01 4.46
N LEU A 65 -1.77 4.75 4.14
CA LEU A 65 -0.72 3.77 3.84
C LEU A 65 -0.53 3.50 2.35
N ILE A 66 -1.24 4.16 1.47
CA ILE A 66 -1.07 3.98 0.03
C ILE A 66 -0.83 5.33 -0.65
N SER A 67 0.01 5.30 -1.66
CA SER A 67 0.29 6.47 -2.50
C SER A 67 0.10 6.12 -3.97
N ASN A 68 0.24 7.12 -4.84
CA ASN A 68 0.17 6.91 -6.29
C ASN A 68 1.23 5.94 -6.80
N LEU A 69 2.35 5.82 -6.08
CA LEU A 69 3.44 4.92 -6.45
C LEU A 69 3.15 3.45 -6.13
N ASP A 70 2.17 3.19 -5.29
CA ASP A 70 1.86 1.84 -4.83
C ASP A 70 0.84 1.11 -5.69
N CYS A 71 0.28 1.77 -6.70
CA CYS A 71 -0.77 1.20 -7.53
C CYS A 71 -0.33 -0.07 -8.25
N ASP A 72 0.85 -0.08 -8.84
CA ASP A 72 1.36 -1.27 -9.52
C ASP A 72 1.64 -2.41 -8.55
N ALA A 73 2.18 -2.09 -7.38
CA ALA A 73 2.45 -3.11 -6.37
C ALA A 73 1.16 -3.78 -5.90
N LEU A 74 0.13 -3.01 -5.63
CA LEU A 74 -1.17 -3.55 -5.24
C LEU A 74 -1.79 -4.36 -6.38
N ALA A 75 -1.68 -3.88 -7.62
CA ALA A 75 -2.19 -4.61 -8.79
C ALA A 75 -1.49 -5.96 -8.95
N ARG A 76 -0.18 -6.00 -8.81
CA ARG A 76 0.60 -7.25 -8.87
C ARG A 76 0.21 -8.22 -7.77
N LEU A 77 -0.04 -7.70 -6.57
CA LEU A 77 -0.51 -8.53 -5.46
C LEU A 77 -1.84 -9.19 -5.80
N LEU A 78 -2.77 -8.45 -6.38
CA LEU A 78 -4.08 -8.98 -6.76
C LEU A 78 -3.98 -10.02 -7.87
N ILE A 79 -3.13 -9.80 -8.86
CA ILE A 79 -2.88 -10.76 -9.92
C ILE A 79 -2.26 -12.03 -9.36
N ALA A 80 -1.26 -11.90 -8.52
CA ALA A 80 -0.61 -13.05 -7.88
C ALA A 80 -1.60 -13.83 -7.02
N GLN A 81 -2.46 -13.14 -6.29
CA GLN A 81 -3.48 -13.77 -5.47
C GLN A 81 -4.49 -14.54 -6.32
N THR A 82 -4.93 -13.96 -7.43
CA THR A 82 -5.85 -14.64 -8.35
C THR A 82 -5.22 -15.92 -8.88
N GLN A 83 -3.98 -15.86 -9.32
CA GLN A 83 -3.26 -17.03 -9.83
C GLN A 83 -3.06 -18.08 -8.75
N TYR A 84 -2.74 -17.65 -7.55
CA TYR A 84 -2.57 -18.57 -6.42
C TYR A 84 -3.85 -19.33 -6.14
N ILE A 85 -4.98 -18.65 -6.11
CA ILE A 85 -6.28 -19.26 -5.87
C ILE A 85 -6.63 -20.26 -6.97
N GLU A 86 -6.45 -19.85 -8.24
CA GLU A 86 -6.73 -20.72 -9.39
C GLU A 86 -5.89 -21.99 -9.35
N ILE A 87 -4.59 -21.85 -9.11
CA ILE A 87 -3.70 -23.00 -9.01
C ILE A 87 -4.07 -23.91 -7.83
N THR A 88 -4.41 -23.31 -6.71
CA THR A 88 -4.81 -24.06 -5.51
C THR A 88 -6.08 -24.85 -5.77
N GLU A 89 -7.05 -24.25 -6.44
CA GLU A 89 -8.28 -24.93 -6.81
C GLU A 89 -8.03 -26.10 -7.77
N GLN A 90 -7.17 -25.89 -8.77
CA GLN A 90 -6.79 -26.95 -9.70
C GLN A 90 -6.10 -28.11 -8.99
N ILE A 91 -5.21 -27.84 -8.05
CA ILE A 91 -4.53 -28.86 -7.28
C ILE A 91 -5.53 -29.66 -6.45
N ARG A 92 -6.48 -28.97 -5.82
CA ARG A 92 -7.51 -29.64 -5.00
C ARG A 92 -8.45 -30.50 -5.85
N ALA A 93 -8.72 -30.08 -7.07
CA ALA A 93 -9.58 -30.80 -7.99
C ALA A 93 -8.89 -31.99 -8.65
N THR A 94 -7.57 -32.02 -8.65
CA THR A 94 -6.78 -33.07 -9.29
C THR A 94 -6.66 -34.27 -8.36
N PRO A 95 -6.99 -35.50 -8.84
CA PRO A 95 -6.78 -36.68 -8.01
C PRO A 95 -5.33 -36.87 -7.63
N LEU A 96 -5.11 -37.18 -6.37
CA LEU A 96 -3.76 -37.35 -5.85
C LEU A 96 -3.20 -38.70 -6.28
N MET A 97 -2.00 -38.69 -6.84
CA MET A 97 -1.12 -39.82 -7.01
C MET A 97 -1.60 -40.92 -7.96
N GLU A 98 -2.88 -41.18 -8.06
CA GLU A 98 -3.40 -42.30 -8.86
C GLU A 98 -3.03 -42.16 -10.34
N ASP A 99 -3.00 -40.94 -10.83
CA ASP A 99 -2.81 -40.69 -12.25
C ASP A 99 -1.43 -40.15 -12.55
N VAL A 100 -0.55 -40.18 -11.59
CA VAL A 100 0.81 -39.69 -11.79
C VAL A 100 1.59 -40.74 -12.60
N PRO A 101 2.01 -40.43 -13.84
CA PRO A 101 2.81 -41.35 -14.61
C PRO A 101 4.13 -41.64 -13.93
N VAL A 102 4.50 -42.84 -13.92
CA VAL A 102 5.77 -43.21 -13.31
C VAL A 102 6.88 -43.17 -14.36
#